data_bee99a51cee8bfe7768efcc919d25f66
#
_entry.id   bee99a51cee8bfe7768efcc919d25f66
#
_cell.length_a   1.000
_cell.length_b   1.000
_cell.length_c   1.000
_cell.angle_alpha   90.00
_cell.angle_beta   90.00
_cell.angle_gamma   90.00
#
_symmetry.space_group_name_H-M   'P 1'
#
loop_
_entity.id
_entity.type
_entity.pdbx_description
1 polymer ?
#
loop_
_entity_poly.entity_id
_entity_poly.type
_entity_poly.pdbx_seq_one_letter_code
_entity_poly.pdbx_strand_id
1 'polypeptide(L)'
;RGLGDVYKRQGQVFDPFVYLGMLAAHTERIALGVASIVLPLRHPAHVAKAAASADVLSGGRLILGVASGDRPEEYPALKLPFNERGARFRASFEYIRRMWEEAPAFENLHGSPYGGMDMLPKPVSGKLPLLITGGSQQDPDWIARNGEGWITYPRGIEAQARIIRDWRARIEAAGGPEKPAVQSLYVDLHDDPDAAPRPIHLGFRLGLNPLRSYLESLQDIGINHVALNLRFNQADIGSTLQRLAEEILPEFAGG
;
A
#
# COMPACT_ATOMS: atom_id res chain seq x y z
N ARG A 1 -9.46 15.07 22.07
CA ARG A 1 -9.25 13.62 21.90
C ARG A 1 -8.28 13.18 22.98
N GLY A 2 -8.70 12.28 23.89
CA GLY A 2 -7.88 11.87 25.04
C GLY A 2 -6.81 10.85 24.66
N LEU A 3 -5.77 10.73 25.50
CA LEU A 3 -4.67 9.75 25.37
C LEU A 3 -5.15 8.31 25.11
N GLY A 4 -6.37 7.94 25.52
CA GLY A 4 -6.96 6.63 25.27
C GLY A 4 -7.18 6.28 23.78
N ASP A 5 -7.33 7.26 22.90
CA ASP A 5 -7.49 7.01 21.46
C ASP A 5 -6.16 6.73 20.76
N VAL A 6 -5.05 7.22 21.30
CA VAL A 6 -3.69 6.96 20.80
C VAL A 6 -3.31 5.50 21.08
N TYR A 7 -3.56 5.01 22.28
CA TYR A 7 -3.26 3.62 22.66
C TYR A 7 -4.11 2.57 21.92
N LYS A 8 -5.35 2.89 21.57
CA LYS A 8 -6.22 2.00 20.78
C LYS A 8 -5.75 1.79 19.33
N ARG A 9 -4.88 2.68 18.83
CA ARG A 9 -4.30 2.58 17.48
C ARG A 9 -2.99 1.80 17.45
N GLN A 10 -2.39 1.55 18.60
CA GLN A 10 -1.15 0.78 18.72
C GLN A 10 -1.48 -0.71 18.81
N GLY A 11 -1.00 -1.48 17.86
CA GLY A 11 -0.98 -2.94 17.89
C GLY A 11 0.46 -3.43 17.88
N GLN A 12 0.69 -4.66 18.27
CA GLN A 12 1.99 -5.30 18.05
C GLN A 12 2.12 -5.58 16.54
N VAL A 13 2.91 -4.75 15.87
CA VAL A 13 3.20 -4.89 14.45
C VAL A 13 4.70 -5.03 14.29
N PHE A 14 5.14 -6.07 13.60
CA PHE A 14 6.55 -6.27 13.26
C PHE A 14 7.02 -5.21 12.26
N ASP A 15 8.33 -4.98 12.18
CA ASP A 15 8.88 -4.21 11.07
C ASP A 15 8.46 -4.86 9.75
N PRO A 16 7.90 -4.09 8.80
CA PRO A 16 7.30 -4.66 7.60
C PRO A 16 8.31 -5.44 6.75
N PHE A 17 9.56 -5.01 6.65
CA PHE A 17 10.55 -5.74 5.84
C PHE A 17 11.02 -7.04 6.50
N VAL A 18 11.10 -7.08 7.82
CA VAL A 18 11.38 -8.31 8.58
C VAL A 18 10.24 -9.31 8.36
N TYR A 19 9.00 -8.84 8.45
CA TYR A 19 7.82 -9.68 8.25
C TYR A 19 7.68 -10.15 6.80
N LEU A 20 7.93 -9.28 5.82
CA LEU A 20 7.96 -9.65 4.40
C LEU A 20 9.01 -10.71 4.09
N GLY A 21 10.19 -10.61 4.70
CA GLY A 21 11.23 -11.65 4.57
C GLY A 21 10.77 -13.01 5.10
N MET A 22 10.06 -13.03 6.23
CA MET A 22 9.46 -14.26 6.77
C MET A 22 8.39 -14.81 5.82
N LEU A 23 7.49 -13.97 5.31
CA LEU A 23 6.46 -14.39 4.36
C LEU A 23 7.05 -14.89 3.04
N ALA A 24 8.14 -14.29 2.56
CA ALA A 24 8.83 -14.76 1.36
C ALA A 24 9.34 -16.19 1.48
N ALA A 25 9.81 -16.57 2.68
CA ALA A 25 10.29 -17.92 2.97
C ALA A 25 9.16 -18.97 3.11
N HIS A 26 7.92 -18.52 3.38
CA HIS A 26 6.77 -19.41 3.62
C HIS A 26 5.75 -19.42 2.46
N THR A 27 6.02 -18.69 1.38
CA THR A 27 5.11 -18.58 0.23
C THR A 27 5.88 -18.66 -1.08
N GLU A 28 5.25 -19.18 -2.14
CA GLU A 28 5.91 -19.38 -3.43
C GLU A 28 5.28 -18.57 -4.58
N ARG A 29 3.97 -18.32 -4.54
CA ARG A 29 3.21 -17.74 -5.66
C ARG A 29 2.59 -16.39 -5.37
N ILE A 30 2.09 -16.18 -4.15
CA ILE A 30 1.38 -14.96 -3.78
C ILE A 30 2.31 -13.74 -3.83
N ALA A 31 1.84 -12.65 -4.39
CA ALA A 31 2.53 -11.36 -4.29
C ALA A 31 2.55 -10.88 -2.83
N LEU A 32 3.66 -10.28 -2.43
CA LEU A 32 3.86 -9.77 -1.07
C LEU A 32 3.86 -8.26 -1.09
N GLY A 33 3.14 -7.63 -0.17
CA GLY A 33 3.07 -6.17 -0.15
C GLY A 33 2.83 -5.59 1.22
N VAL A 34 3.08 -4.30 1.33
CA VAL A 34 2.73 -3.49 2.49
C VAL A 34 2.02 -2.22 2.05
N ALA A 35 0.96 -1.86 2.72
CA ALA A 35 0.21 -0.63 2.46
C ALA A 35 0.05 0.17 3.77
N SER A 36 1.06 0.97 4.11
CA SER A 36 2.21 1.42 3.34
C SER A 36 3.43 1.71 4.22
N ILE A 37 4.58 1.86 3.59
CA ILE A 37 5.78 2.40 4.25
C ILE A 37 5.69 3.93 4.28
N VAL A 38 5.84 4.53 5.45
CA VAL A 38 5.92 5.99 5.62
C VAL A 38 7.35 6.43 5.31
N LEU A 39 7.60 6.85 4.06
CA LEU A 39 8.95 7.16 3.58
C LEU A 39 9.66 8.25 4.39
N PRO A 40 9.00 9.37 4.80
CA PRO A 40 9.68 10.42 5.56
C PRO A 40 10.24 9.97 6.92
N LEU A 41 9.72 8.90 7.49
CA LEU A 41 10.16 8.38 8.81
C LEU A 41 11.30 7.37 8.71
N ARG A 42 11.80 7.08 7.52
CA ARG A 42 12.91 6.14 7.28
C ARG A 42 13.94 6.77 6.35
N HIS A 43 15.21 6.47 6.56
CA HIS A 43 16.19 6.86 5.55
C HIS A 43 15.99 6.04 4.28
N PRO A 44 15.87 6.67 3.09
CA PRO A 44 15.50 5.98 1.86
C PRO A 44 16.52 4.94 1.40
N ALA A 45 17.79 5.06 1.75
CA ALA A 45 18.79 4.03 1.47
C ALA A 45 18.46 2.70 2.16
N HIS A 46 17.98 2.74 3.42
CA HIS A 46 17.55 1.53 4.13
C HIS A 46 16.28 0.95 3.51
N VAL A 47 15.34 1.80 3.10
CA VAL A 47 14.13 1.34 2.41
C VAL A 47 14.47 0.68 1.07
N ALA A 48 15.32 1.33 0.25
CA ALA A 48 15.76 0.79 -1.03
C ALA A 48 16.45 -0.58 -0.88
N LYS A 49 17.37 -0.69 0.10
CA LYS A 49 18.10 -1.93 0.40
C LYS A 49 17.19 -3.05 0.90
N ALA A 50 16.33 -2.76 1.87
CA ALA A 50 15.45 -3.74 2.46
C ALA A 50 14.40 -4.23 1.45
N ALA A 51 13.83 -3.32 0.64
CA ALA A 51 12.88 -3.66 -0.40
C ALA A 51 13.52 -4.54 -1.49
N ALA A 52 14.70 -4.18 -2.01
CA ALA A 52 15.41 -5.01 -2.97
C ALA A 52 15.76 -6.40 -2.42
N SER A 53 16.16 -6.46 -1.14
CA SER A 53 16.43 -7.75 -0.48
C SER A 53 15.19 -8.62 -0.36
N ALA A 54 14.04 -8.05 0.07
CA ALA A 54 12.77 -8.77 0.17
C ALA A 54 12.27 -9.22 -1.21
N ASP A 55 12.49 -8.41 -2.24
CA ASP A 55 12.13 -8.76 -3.61
C ASP A 55 12.93 -9.96 -4.12
N VAL A 56 14.25 -9.94 -3.96
CA VAL A 56 15.11 -11.07 -4.36
C VAL A 56 14.76 -12.34 -3.57
N LEU A 57 14.57 -12.23 -2.25
CA LEU A 57 14.19 -13.37 -1.40
C LEU A 57 12.81 -13.95 -1.76
N SER A 58 11.91 -13.13 -2.28
CA SER A 58 10.59 -13.58 -2.73
C SER A 58 10.56 -14.00 -4.22
N GLY A 59 11.67 -13.89 -4.96
CA GLY A 59 11.70 -14.19 -6.38
C GLY A 59 10.95 -13.18 -7.24
N GLY A 60 11.00 -11.89 -6.89
CA GLY A 60 10.39 -10.80 -7.67
C GLY A 60 8.89 -10.58 -7.39
N ARG A 61 8.38 -11.00 -6.23
CA ARG A 61 6.94 -10.91 -5.88
C ARG A 61 6.58 -9.69 -5.02
N LEU A 62 7.52 -8.76 -4.77
CA LEU A 62 7.26 -7.62 -3.89
C LEU A 62 6.54 -6.48 -4.59
N ILE A 63 5.52 -5.94 -3.92
CA ILE A 63 4.82 -4.70 -4.28
C ILE A 63 4.88 -3.77 -3.07
N LEU A 64 5.31 -2.53 -3.25
CA LEU A 64 5.52 -1.63 -2.12
C LEU A 64 4.55 -0.44 -2.15
N GLY A 65 3.61 -0.41 -1.21
CA GLY A 65 2.83 0.78 -0.93
C GLY A 65 3.67 1.80 -0.14
N VAL A 66 3.62 3.06 -0.54
CA VAL A 66 4.40 4.14 0.07
C VAL A 66 3.52 5.35 0.40
N ALA A 67 3.81 6.03 1.50
CA ALA A 67 3.03 7.16 1.99
C ALA A 67 3.91 8.24 2.62
N SER A 68 3.34 9.46 2.72
CA SER A 68 3.96 10.55 3.49
C SER A 68 3.67 10.51 4.99
N GLY A 69 2.74 9.65 5.43
CA GLY A 69 2.27 9.60 6.82
C GLY A 69 1.30 10.74 7.19
N ASP A 70 0.44 10.45 8.14
CA ASP A 70 -0.63 11.34 8.63
C ASP A 70 -0.65 11.51 10.15
N ARG A 71 0.35 10.97 10.87
CA ARG A 71 0.45 11.00 12.32
C ARG A 71 1.56 11.95 12.75
N PRO A 72 1.23 13.19 13.11
CA PRO A 72 2.22 14.18 13.53
C PRO A 72 3.02 13.75 14.76
N GLU A 73 2.46 12.88 15.60
CA GLU A 73 3.07 12.39 16.83
C GLU A 73 4.32 11.52 16.59
N GLU A 74 4.47 10.91 15.42
CA GLU A 74 5.60 10.03 15.09
C GLU A 74 6.87 10.83 14.70
N TYR A 75 6.71 12.05 14.19
CA TYR A 75 7.80 12.86 13.64
C TYR A 75 8.80 13.39 14.68
N PRO A 76 8.36 13.89 15.86
CA PRO A 76 9.28 14.38 16.89
C PRO A 76 10.25 13.34 17.42
N ALA A 77 9.85 12.06 17.46
CA ALA A 77 10.71 10.96 17.88
C ALA A 77 11.95 10.80 16.99
N LEU A 78 11.87 11.24 15.75
CA LEU A 78 12.97 11.22 14.77
C LEU A 78 13.56 12.61 14.50
N LYS A 79 13.15 13.63 15.27
CA LYS A 79 13.54 15.04 15.09
C LYS A 79 13.23 15.56 13.67
N LEU A 80 12.11 15.12 13.08
CA LEU A 80 11.67 15.50 11.75
C LEU A 80 10.48 16.46 11.82
N PRO A 81 10.44 17.52 10.99
CA PRO A 81 9.32 18.42 10.91
C PRO A 81 8.16 17.80 10.12
N PHE A 82 6.98 17.73 10.72
CA PHE A 82 5.79 17.15 10.08
C PHE A 82 5.33 17.91 8.82
N ASN A 83 5.47 19.22 8.80
CA ASN A 83 5.09 20.08 7.68
C ASN A 83 5.95 19.86 6.41
N GLU A 84 7.13 19.28 6.54
CA GLU A 84 8.02 18.97 5.40
C GLU A 84 7.79 17.55 4.83
N ARG A 85 6.86 16.78 5.37
CA ARG A 85 6.66 15.38 4.97
C ARG A 85 6.41 15.16 3.48
N GLY A 86 5.77 16.12 2.80
CA GLY A 86 5.54 16.05 1.36
C GLY A 86 6.82 16.17 0.54
N ALA A 87 7.68 17.12 0.86
CA ALA A 87 8.97 17.29 0.20
C ALA A 87 9.91 16.11 0.49
N ARG A 88 9.93 15.64 1.75
CA ARG A 88 10.72 14.48 2.17
C ARG A 88 10.22 13.19 1.50
N PHE A 89 8.91 13.02 1.35
CA PHE A 89 8.33 11.89 0.61
C PHE A 89 8.84 11.86 -0.82
N ARG A 90 8.75 12.98 -1.55
CA ARG A 90 9.22 13.09 -2.94
C ARG A 90 10.70 12.78 -3.06
N ALA A 91 11.52 13.39 -2.22
CA ALA A 91 12.96 13.14 -2.22
C ALA A 91 13.31 11.67 -1.90
N SER A 92 12.61 11.05 -0.94
CA SER A 92 12.79 9.62 -0.62
C SER A 92 12.36 8.72 -1.76
N PHE A 93 11.24 9.02 -2.42
CA PHE A 93 10.73 8.27 -3.56
C PHE A 93 11.72 8.28 -4.73
N GLU A 94 12.26 9.44 -5.06
CA GLU A 94 13.27 9.63 -6.10
C GLU A 94 14.59 8.92 -5.73
N TYR A 95 15.04 9.07 -4.48
CA TYR A 95 16.23 8.41 -3.96
C TYR A 95 16.15 6.88 -4.12
N ILE A 96 15.04 6.28 -3.68
CA ILE A 96 14.83 4.84 -3.75
C ILE A 96 14.93 4.35 -5.19
N ARG A 97 14.26 4.99 -6.13
CA ARG A 97 14.27 4.63 -7.54
C ARG A 97 15.65 4.71 -8.16
N ARG A 98 16.36 5.82 -7.89
CA ARG A 98 17.70 6.03 -8.40
C ARG A 98 18.73 5.09 -7.81
N MET A 99 18.59 4.66 -6.55
CA MET A 99 19.45 3.64 -5.95
C MET A 99 19.30 2.27 -6.59
N TRP A 100 18.22 2.00 -7.30
CA TRP A 100 18.04 0.76 -8.05
C TRP A 100 18.62 0.82 -9.48
N GLU A 101 18.98 1.99 -9.98
CA GLU A 101 19.68 2.15 -11.24
C GLU A 101 21.07 1.48 -11.17
N GLU A 102 21.59 1.08 -12.31
CA GLU A 102 22.97 0.62 -12.44
C GLU A 102 23.92 1.81 -12.25
N ALA A 103 24.92 1.66 -11.39
CA ALA A 103 25.88 2.71 -11.04
C ALA A 103 25.21 4.06 -10.67
N PRO A 104 24.41 4.13 -9.58
CA PRO A 104 23.64 5.31 -9.26
C PRO A 104 24.52 6.54 -9.00
N ALA A 105 24.20 7.65 -9.64
CA ALA A 105 24.92 8.92 -9.51
C ALA A 105 23.92 10.07 -9.41
N PHE A 106 23.64 10.55 -8.19
CA PHE A 106 22.71 11.64 -7.91
C PHE A 106 22.99 12.31 -6.57
N GLU A 107 22.39 13.47 -6.36
CA GLU A 107 22.35 14.17 -5.08
C GLU A 107 20.92 14.64 -4.80
N ASN A 108 20.46 14.49 -3.57
CA ASN A 108 19.20 15.04 -3.11
C ASN A 108 19.21 15.32 -1.59
N LEU A 109 18.05 15.66 -1.01
CA LEU A 109 17.87 15.97 0.42
C LEU A 109 18.43 14.89 1.38
N HIS A 110 18.52 13.64 0.95
CA HIS A 110 18.98 12.51 1.77
C HIS A 110 20.46 12.15 1.52
N GLY A 111 21.15 12.90 0.69
CA GLY A 111 22.55 12.66 0.33
C GLY A 111 22.72 12.10 -1.07
N SER A 112 23.92 11.62 -1.35
CA SER A 112 24.32 11.09 -2.66
C SER A 112 25.18 9.83 -2.50
N PRO A 113 25.08 8.86 -3.42
CA PRO A 113 26.09 7.83 -3.56
C PRO A 113 27.40 8.47 -4.03
N TYR A 114 28.51 8.11 -3.42
CA TYR A 114 29.81 8.71 -3.70
C TYR A 114 30.87 7.61 -3.96
N GLY A 115 31.89 7.94 -4.78
CA GLY A 115 33.03 7.07 -4.98
C GLY A 115 32.75 5.75 -5.70
N GLY A 116 31.72 5.72 -6.56
CA GLY A 116 31.34 4.49 -7.27
C GLY A 116 30.58 3.49 -6.39
N MET A 117 30.04 3.95 -5.25
CA MET A 117 29.22 3.09 -4.36
C MET A 117 27.96 2.65 -5.08
N ASP A 118 27.70 1.36 -5.09
CA ASP A 118 26.48 0.75 -5.57
C ASP A 118 25.76 -0.02 -4.46
N MET A 119 24.46 -0.20 -4.59
CA MET A 119 23.65 -0.94 -3.65
C MET A 119 23.19 -2.27 -4.25
N LEU A 120 23.69 -3.37 -3.71
CA LEU A 120 23.33 -4.72 -4.11
C LEU A 120 22.62 -5.45 -2.94
N PRO A 121 21.63 -6.35 -3.24
CA PRO A 121 21.13 -6.66 -4.57
C PRO A 121 20.30 -5.53 -5.15
N LYS A 122 20.11 -5.54 -6.47
CA LYS A 122 19.04 -4.80 -7.14
C LYS A 122 17.74 -5.60 -7.08
N PRO A 123 16.57 -4.99 -7.27
CA PRO A 123 15.32 -5.72 -7.50
C PRO A 123 15.43 -6.67 -8.70
N VAL A 124 14.73 -7.79 -8.67
CA VAL A 124 14.77 -8.84 -9.71
C VAL A 124 14.53 -8.28 -11.11
N SER A 125 13.57 -7.36 -11.24
CA SER A 125 13.24 -6.70 -12.52
C SER A 125 13.94 -5.35 -12.70
N GLY A 126 14.98 -5.04 -11.91
CA GLY A 126 15.66 -3.75 -11.91
C GLY A 126 14.90 -2.62 -11.19
N LYS A 127 13.62 -2.78 -10.94
CA LYS A 127 12.76 -1.84 -10.20
C LYS A 127 11.61 -2.57 -9.52
N LEU A 128 11.03 -1.96 -8.49
CA LEU A 128 9.83 -2.44 -7.81
C LEU A 128 8.63 -1.57 -8.15
N PRO A 129 7.42 -2.14 -8.22
CA PRO A 129 6.20 -1.35 -8.22
C PRO A 129 6.06 -0.56 -6.91
N LEU A 130 6.05 0.77 -7.00
CA LEU A 130 5.77 1.67 -5.88
C LEU A 130 4.36 2.24 -6.04
N LEU A 131 3.43 1.78 -5.21
CA LEU A 131 2.05 2.26 -5.19
C LEU A 131 1.92 3.41 -4.19
N ILE A 132 1.47 4.59 -4.65
CA ILE A 132 1.34 5.76 -3.80
C ILE A 132 0.02 5.71 -3.05
N THR A 133 0.07 5.84 -1.72
CA THR A 133 -1.11 5.77 -0.86
C THR A 133 -1.71 7.16 -0.64
N GLY A 134 -3.00 7.29 -0.92
CA GLY A 134 -3.72 8.56 -0.80
C GLY A 134 -3.09 9.67 -1.64
N GLY A 135 -3.11 10.89 -1.14
CA GLY A 135 -2.45 12.02 -1.79
C GLY A 135 -0.96 12.14 -1.47
N SER A 136 -0.48 11.56 -0.38
CA SER A 136 0.91 11.62 0.10
C SER A 136 1.54 13.02 0.01
N GLN A 137 0.73 14.09 0.18
CA GLN A 137 1.11 15.51 0.02
C GLN A 137 1.68 15.84 -1.36
N GLN A 138 1.27 15.09 -2.39
CA GLN A 138 1.65 15.31 -3.78
C GLN A 138 0.45 15.74 -4.61
N ASP A 139 0.73 16.40 -5.72
CA ASP A 139 -0.23 16.72 -6.74
C ASP A 139 -0.73 15.44 -7.44
N PRO A 140 -2.04 15.30 -7.76
CA PRO A 140 -2.58 14.13 -8.43
C PRO A 140 -1.91 13.80 -9.77
N ASP A 141 -1.49 14.80 -10.53
CA ASP A 141 -0.78 14.58 -11.80
C ASP A 141 0.64 14.03 -11.56
N TRP A 142 1.29 14.47 -10.47
CA TRP A 142 2.57 13.88 -10.07
C TRP A 142 2.42 12.41 -9.69
N ILE A 143 1.35 12.07 -8.94
CA ILE A 143 1.05 10.67 -8.57
C ILE A 143 0.81 9.84 -9.83
N ALA A 144 0.01 10.32 -10.76
CA ALA A 144 -0.30 9.61 -12.00
C ALA A 144 0.96 9.38 -12.87
N ARG A 145 1.87 10.34 -12.92
CA ARG A 145 3.14 10.19 -13.67
C ARG A 145 4.13 9.25 -13.00
N ASN A 146 4.26 9.32 -11.69
CA ASN A 146 5.40 8.70 -10.97
C ASN A 146 5.08 7.39 -10.26
N GLY A 147 3.87 7.17 -9.73
CA GLY A 147 3.47 5.90 -9.12
C GLY A 147 3.27 4.79 -10.17
N GLU A 148 3.57 3.54 -9.84
CA GLU A 148 3.18 2.37 -10.60
C GLU A 148 1.75 1.90 -10.28
N GLY A 149 1.09 2.56 -9.34
CA GLY A 149 -0.30 2.36 -8.96
C GLY A 149 -0.69 3.31 -7.85
N TRP A 150 -1.94 3.26 -7.46
CA TRP A 150 -2.51 4.13 -6.43
C TRP A 150 -3.32 3.33 -5.42
N ILE A 151 -3.05 3.55 -4.13
CA ILE A 151 -3.84 2.97 -3.03
C ILE A 151 -4.78 4.05 -2.51
N THR A 152 -6.08 3.84 -2.67
CA THR A 152 -7.12 4.77 -2.24
C THR A 152 -7.85 4.27 -1.00
N TYR A 153 -8.53 5.19 -0.31
CA TYR A 153 -9.38 4.87 0.83
C TYR A 153 -10.83 4.67 0.38
N PRO A 154 -11.61 3.83 1.09
CA PRO A 154 -13.01 3.57 0.74
C PRO A 154 -13.87 4.83 0.88
N ARG A 155 -14.78 4.99 -0.09
CA ARG A 155 -15.82 6.02 -0.17
C ARG A 155 -17.09 5.38 -0.68
N GLY A 156 -18.21 6.09 -0.67
CA GLY A 156 -19.41 5.62 -1.38
C GLY A 156 -19.10 5.38 -2.86
N ILE A 157 -19.72 4.35 -3.45
CA ILE A 157 -19.43 3.85 -4.81
C ILE A 157 -19.42 4.97 -5.87
N GLU A 158 -20.41 5.86 -5.86
CA GLU A 158 -20.46 6.96 -6.83
C GLU A 158 -19.29 7.95 -6.70
N ALA A 159 -18.90 8.27 -5.47
CA ALA A 159 -17.75 9.14 -5.21
C ALA A 159 -16.44 8.45 -5.62
N GLN A 160 -16.32 7.15 -5.32
CA GLN A 160 -15.17 6.35 -5.71
C GLN A 160 -15.06 6.25 -7.24
N ALA A 161 -16.18 6.02 -7.94
CA ALA A 161 -16.23 5.98 -9.40
C ALA A 161 -15.71 7.29 -10.04
N ARG A 162 -16.11 8.46 -9.50
CA ARG A 162 -15.59 9.75 -10.00
C ARG A 162 -14.08 9.86 -9.84
N ILE A 163 -13.56 9.45 -8.68
CA ILE A 163 -12.12 9.50 -8.37
C ILE A 163 -11.32 8.54 -9.27
N ILE A 164 -11.84 7.34 -9.53
CA ILE A 164 -11.18 6.38 -10.42
C ILE A 164 -11.19 6.87 -11.87
N ARG A 165 -12.28 7.46 -12.35
CA ARG A 165 -12.30 8.09 -13.69
C ARG A 165 -11.28 9.23 -13.80
N ASP A 166 -11.18 10.10 -12.80
CA ASP A 166 -10.17 11.17 -12.77
C ASP A 166 -8.75 10.59 -12.77
N TRP A 167 -8.48 9.56 -11.98
CA TRP A 167 -7.22 8.83 -11.96
C TRP A 167 -6.84 8.28 -13.34
N ARG A 168 -7.77 7.60 -14.04
CA ARG A 168 -7.55 7.07 -15.39
C ARG A 168 -7.25 8.17 -16.41
N ALA A 169 -8.03 9.25 -16.37
CA ALA A 169 -7.82 10.40 -17.27
C ALA A 169 -6.44 11.05 -17.08
N ARG A 170 -5.93 11.13 -15.86
CA ARG A 170 -4.58 11.66 -15.58
C ARG A 170 -3.48 10.75 -16.08
N ILE A 171 -3.64 9.43 -15.98
CA ILE A 171 -2.69 8.46 -16.54
C ILE A 171 -2.64 8.59 -18.07
N GLU A 172 -3.79 8.64 -18.71
CA GLU A 172 -3.91 8.83 -20.17
C GLU A 172 -3.26 10.15 -20.62
N ALA A 173 -3.57 11.26 -19.93
CA ALA A 173 -2.97 12.56 -20.21
C ALA A 173 -1.44 12.58 -20.01
N ALA A 174 -0.91 11.72 -19.13
CA ALA A 174 0.52 11.55 -18.92
C ALA A 174 1.19 10.62 -19.96
N GLY A 175 0.42 10.01 -20.87
CA GLY A 175 0.93 9.06 -21.88
C GLY A 175 1.48 7.77 -21.28
N GLY A 176 1.11 7.43 -20.06
CA GLY A 176 1.58 6.24 -19.36
C GLY A 176 0.74 4.98 -19.65
N PRO A 177 1.26 3.79 -19.32
CA PRO A 177 0.48 2.56 -19.35
C PRO A 177 -0.61 2.59 -18.27
N GLU A 178 -1.60 1.73 -18.40
CA GLU A 178 -2.59 1.54 -17.34
C GLU A 178 -1.92 1.14 -16.03
N LYS A 179 -2.40 1.71 -14.91
CA LYS A 179 -1.84 1.50 -13.57
C LYS A 179 -2.94 1.08 -12.60
N PRO A 180 -2.70 0.10 -11.72
CA PRO A 180 -3.73 -0.38 -10.81
C PRO A 180 -4.19 0.68 -9.81
N ALA A 181 -5.50 0.66 -9.54
CA ALA A 181 -6.11 1.30 -8.40
C ALA A 181 -6.44 0.23 -7.35
N VAL A 182 -5.89 0.40 -6.15
CA VAL A 182 -6.06 -0.51 -5.02
C VAL A 182 -6.89 0.20 -3.95
N GLN A 183 -7.83 -0.51 -3.32
CA GLN A 183 -8.58 0.02 -2.19
C GLN A 183 -8.39 -0.86 -0.96
N SER A 184 -8.07 -0.25 0.19
CA SER A 184 -8.17 -0.94 1.47
C SER A 184 -9.63 -0.99 1.95
N LEU A 185 -10.02 -2.08 2.61
CA LEU A 185 -11.36 -2.23 3.17
C LEU A 185 -11.29 -2.98 4.49
N TYR A 186 -11.73 -2.37 5.59
CA TYR A 186 -11.93 -3.10 6.83
C TYR A 186 -13.19 -3.94 6.77
N VAL A 187 -13.08 -5.22 7.14
CA VAL A 187 -14.18 -6.18 7.15
C VAL A 187 -14.31 -6.81 8.52
N ASP A 188 -15.51 -6.83 9.04
CA ASP A 188 -15.96 -7.67 10.15
C ASP A 188 -17.04 -8.63 9.58
N LEU A 189 -16.64 -9.87 9.29
CA LEU A 189 -17.50 -10.82 8.60
C LEU A 189 -18.52 -11.41 9.56
N HIS A 190 -19.80 -11.25 9.22
CA HIS A 190 -20.91 -11.79 9.99
C HIS A 190 -21.14 -13.28 9.67
N ASP A 191 -21.64 -14.05 10.65
CA ASP A 191 -21.97 -15.47 10.45
C ASP A 191 -23.15 -15.67 9.49
N ASP A 192 -24.19 -14.82 9.60
CA ASP A 192 -25.28 -14.77 8.65
C ASP A 192 -24.76 -14.22 7.31
N PRO A 193 -24.79 -15.03 6.22
CA PRO A 193 -24.27 -14.64 4.93
C PRO A 193 -25.03 -13.46 4.30
N ASP A 194 -26.26 -13.21 4.69
CA ASP A 194 -27.12 -12.14 4.16
C ASP A 194 -27.20 -10.92 5.08
N ALA A 195 -26.40 -10.87 6.17
CA ALA A 195 -26.40 -9.76 7.11
C ALA A 195 -26.10 -8.44 6.41
N ALA A 196 -27.03 -7.48 6.51
CA ALA A 196 -26.94 -6.18 5.86
C ALA A 196 -25.69 -5.39 6.33
N PRO A 197 -25.05 -4.62 5.42
CA PRO A 197 -23.85 -3.85 5.74
C PRO A 197 -24.11 -2.82 6.85
N ARG A 198 -23.28 -2.84 7.90
CA ARG A 198 -23.22 -1.83 8.96
C ARG A 198 -21.87 -1.14 8.89
N PRO A 199 -21.82 0.21 8.79
CA PRO A 199 -20.57 0.93 8.72
C PRO A 199 -19.67 0.70 9.95
N ILE A 200 -18.39 0.45 9.71
CA ILE A 200 -17.30 0.51 10.69
C ILE A 200 -16.24 1.49 10.18
N HIS A 201 -15.15 1.65 10.91
CA HIS A 201 -14.06 2.51 10.44
C HIS A 201 -13.50 2.02 9.09
N LEU A 202 -13.62 2.84 8.04
CA LEU A 202 -13.15 2.55 6.68
C LEU A 202 -13.60 1.18 6.12
N GLY A 203 -14.81 0.75 6.45
CA GLY A 203 -15.34 -0.51 5.97
C GLY A 203 -16.69 -0.87 6.56
N PHE A 204 -16.97 -2.17 6.61
CA PHE A 204 -18.28 -2.69 7.01
C PHE A 204 -18.18 -3.95 7.87
N ARG A 205 -19.17 -4.10 8.77
CA ARG A 205 -19.60 -5.39 9.28
C ARG A 205 -20.76 -5.87 8.41
N LEU A 206 -20.63 -7.05 7.80
CA LEU A 206 -21.60 -7.54 6.81
C LEU A 206 -21.47 -9.05 6.60
N GLY A 207 -22.50 -9.63 5.95
CA GLY A 207 -22.45 -11.00 5.47
C GLY A 207 -21.63 -11.17 4.19
N LEU A 208 -21.38 -12.41 3.79
CA LEU A 208 -20.63 -12.75 2.58
C LEU A 208 -21.31 -12.27 1.29
N ASN A 209 -22.64 -12.40 1.18
CA ASN A 209 -23.37 -12.00 0.00
C ASN A 209 -23.32 -10.47 -0.24
N PRO A 210 -23.57 -9.59 0.75
CA PRO A 210 -23.32 -8.16 0.61
C PRO A 210 -21.85 -7.80 0.35
N LEU A 211 -20.89 -8.55 0.91
CA LEU A 211 -19.47 -8.32 0.61
C LEU A 211 -19.18 -8.58 -0.87
N ARG A 212 -19.67 -9.71 -1.41
CA ARG A 212 -19.54 -10.06 -2.84
C ARG A 212 -20.07 -8.94 -3.72
N SER A 213 -21.32 -8.53 -3.50
CA SER A 213 -21.95 -7.46 -4.29
C SER A 213 -21.21 -6.11 -4.20
N TYR A 214 -20.61 -5.81 -3.04
CA TYR A 214 -19.77 -4.63 -2.89
C TYR A 214 -18.47 -4.74 -3.68
N LEU A 215 -17.81 -5.90 -3.67
CA LEU A 215 -16.58 -6.15 -4.45
C LEU A 215 -16.85 -6.09 -5.96
N GLU A 216 -17.97 -6.66 -6.44
CA GLU A 216 -18.44 -6.52 -7.82
C GLU A 216 -18.62 -5.04 -8.21
N SER A 217 -19.29 -4.27 -7.35
CA SER A 217 -19.47 -2.83 -7.58
C SER A 217 -18.13 -2.06 -7.64
N LEU A 218 -17.13 -2.47 -6.88
CA LEU A 218 -15.79 -1.89 -6.94
C LEU A 218 -15.06 -2.27 -8.24
N GLN A 219 -15.20 -3.51 -8.69
CA GLN A 219 -14.67 -3.99 -9.96
C GLN A 219 -15.28 -3.22 -11.14
N ASP A 220 -16.59 -3.03 -11.15
CA ASP A 220 -17.32 -2.31 -12.20
C ASP A 220 -16.85 -0.86 -12.37
N ILE A 221 -16.45 -0.21 -11.28
CA ILE A 221 -15.91 1.16 -11.33
C ILE A 221 -14.41 1.23 -11.60
N GLY A 222 -13.74 0.08 -11.79
CA GLY A 222 -12.33 0.01 -12.18
C GLY A 222 -11.33 -0.06 -11.03
N ILE A 223 -11.72 -0.51 -9.84
CA ILE A 223 -10.79 -0.93 -8.78
C ILE A 223 -10.21 -2.30 -9.17
N ASN A 224 -8.89 -2.39 -9.24
CA ASN A 224 -8.18 -3.61 -9.66
C ASN A 224 -7.88 -4.57 -8.51
N HIS A 225 -7.81 -4.06 -7.27
CA HIS A 225 -7.50 -4.89 -6.11
C HIS A 225 -8.13 -4.30 -4.85
N VAL A 226 -8.71 -5.15 -4.02
CA VAL A 226 -9.23 -4.79 -2.69
C VAL A 226 -8.43 -5.51 -1.62
N ALA A 227 -7.73 -4.74 -0.78
CA ALA A 227 -6.99 -5.27 0.37
C ALA A 227 -7.92 -5.37 1.58
N LEU A 228 -8.43 -6.57 1.88
CA LEU A 228 -9.28 -6.83 3.03
C LEU A 228 -8.47 -6.78 4.33
N ASN A 229 -8.91 -5.97 5.29
CA ASN A 229 -8.28 -5.83 6.59
C ASN A 229 -9.22 -6.32 7.69
N LEU A 230 -8.82 -7.39 8.38
CA LEU A 230 -9.62 -8.06 9.40
C LEU A 230 -9.37 -7.55 10.84
N ARG A 231 -8.74 -6.39 11.01
CA ARG A 231 -8.42 -5.83 12.34
C ARG A 231 -9.63 -5.73 13.26
N PHE A 232 -10.81 -5.43 12.73
CA PHE A 232 -12.04 -5.28 13.50
C PHE A 232 -12.92 -6.54 13.46
N ASN A 233 -12.46 -7.61 12.82
CA ASN A 233 -13.20 -8.86 12.73
C ASN A 233 -13.40 -9.46 14.14
N GLN A 234 -14.64 -9.81 14.47
CA GLN A 234 -14.99 -10.36 15.78
C GLN A 234 -14.92 -11.88 15.82
N ALA A 235 -15.08 -12.51 14.65
CA ALA A 235 -14.95 -13.96 14.52
C ALA A 235 -13.47 -14.41 14.54
N ASP A 236 -13.22 -15.70 14.65
CA ASP A 236 -11.88 -16.27 14.53
C ASP A 236 -11.25 -15.92 13.17
N ILE A 237 -10.02 -15.44 13.19
CA ILE A 237 -9.31 -14.96 11.98
C ILE A 237 -9.04 -16.11 11.01
N GLY A 238 -8.66 -17.29 11.51
CA GLY A 238 -8.38 -18.46 10.68
C GLY A 238 -9.62 -18.90 9.91
N SER A 239 -10.74 -19.05 10.60
CA SER A 239 -12.03 -19.40 10.01
C SER A 239 -12.52 -18.33 9.01
N THR A 240 -12.32 -17.06 9.33
CA THR A 240 -12.68 -15.96 8.43
C THR A 240 -11.85 -15.98 7.15
N LEU A 241 -10.55 -16.17 7.26
CA LEU A 241 -9.65 -16.28 6.10
C LEU A 241 -10.01 -17.46 5.22
N GLN A 242 -10.35 -18.61 5.84
CA GLN A 242 -10.77 -19.80 5.10
C GLN A 242 -12.07 -19.52 4.33
N ARG A 243 -13.09 -18.96 4.97
CA ARG A 243 -14.36 -18.58 4.30
C ARG A 243 -14.13 -17.62 3.14
N LEU A 244 -13.32 -16.58 3.33
CA LEU A 244 -12.99 -15.63 2.26
C LEU A 244 -12.24 -16.32 1.09
N ALA A 245 -11.34 -17.24 1.40
CA ALA A 245 -10.58 -17.98 0.39
C ALA A 245 -11.45 -18.96 -0.41
N GLU A 246 -12.42 -19.60 0.23
CA GLU A 246 -13.27 -20.61 -0.41
C GLU A 246 -14.49 -20.00 -1.12
N GLU A 247 -15.10 -18.95 -0.55
CA GLU A 247 -16.39 -18.43 -0.98
C GLU A 247 -16.32 -17.07 -1.74
N ILE A 248 -15.21 -16.32 -1.63
CA ILE A 248 -15.05 -15.01 -2.29
C ILE A 248 -13.90 -15.04 -3.31
N LEU A 249 -12.70 -15.47 -2.89
CA LEU A 249 -11.50 -15.37 -3.72
C LEU A 249 -11.63 -16.04 -5.10
N PRO A 250 -12.28 -17.22 -5.28
CA PRO A 250 -12.40 -17.86 -6.59
C PRO A 250 -13.11 -17.01 -7.65
N GLU A 251 -14.00 -16.11 -7.24
CA GLU A 251 -14.77 -15.24 -8.15
C GLU A 251 -13.96 -14.02 -8.63
N PHE A 252 -12.91 -13.63 -7.88
CA PHE A 252 -12.11 -12.44 -8.13
C PHE A 252 -10.64 -12.75 -8.46
N ALA A 253 -10.21 -14.02 -8.43
CA ALA A 253 -8.83 -14.44 -8.63
C ALA A 253 -8.42 -14.69 -10.09
N GLY A 254 -9.20 -14.28 -11.06
CA GLY A 254 -9.02 -14.65 -12.47
C GLY A 254 -8.94 -13.48 -13.46
N GLY A 255 -8.49 -12.30 -13.01
CA GLY A 255 -8.27 -11.14 -13.87
C GLY A 255 -6.81 -10.95 -14.26
#